data_cc04094bf1d90c6ef7db2d5ed36e33a2
#
_entry.id   cc04094bf1d90c6ef7db2d5ed36e33a2
#
_cell.length_a   1.000
_cell.length_b   1.000
_cell.length_c   1.000
_cell.angle_alpha   90.00
_cell.angle_beta   90.00
_cell.angle_gamma   90.00
#
_symmetry.space_group_name_H-M   'P 1'
#
loop_
_entity.id
_entity.type
_entity.pdbx_description
1 polymer ?
#
loop_
_entity_poly.entity_id
_entity_poly.type
_entity_poly.pdbx_seq_one_letter_code
_entity_poly.pdbx_strand_id
1 'polypeptide(L)'
;SDQIRSTSTVRVDPLRPRDTAGDGEIAYGVFETLDAEAQGIAEYFHKHWFAPERIAIEEEKRTSFAVLVRKRSQISKIESALRERNIPTEVIGVGGLIYVAEVADVLSLMKVVTNPEAGTALMRHLTGPRLALGAKDVAALGAYSRRRAKSVHEDSHSFIAKIAAGNPDSAEADDLFVGSLIDALDEIDQCDNESRKEFSDVGFTRLSRFAADLRRLRSRAGGTITDLI
;
A
#
# COMPACT_ATOMS: atom_id res chain seq x y z
N SER A 1 -5.20 -34.85 -1.76
CA SER A 1 -6.00 -34.16 -2.79
C SER A 1 -7.50 -34.47 -2.69
N ASP A 2 -7.90 -35.67 -2.21
CA ASP A 2 -9.32 -36.05 -2.12
C ASP A 2 -10.06 -35.30 -1.00
N GLN A 3 -9.39 -34.96 0.10
CA GLN A 3 -9.98 -34.11 1.15
C GLN A 3 -10.33 -32.69 0.67
N ILE A 4 -9.51 -32.11 -0.22
CA ILE A 4 -9.79 -30.77 -0.79
C ILE A 4 -10.98 -30.83 -1.73
N ARG A 5 -11.17 -31.94 -2.45
CA ARG A 5 -12.31 -32.13 -3.35
C ARG A 5 -13.62 -32.31 -2.62
N SER A 6 -13.62 -32.97 -1.47
CA SER A 6 -14.83 -33.23 -0.70
C SER A 6 -15.37 -31.99 0.03
N THR A 7 -14.50 -30.96 0.24
CA THR A 7 -14.85 -29.74 0.97
C THR A 7 -15.04 -28.51 0.07
N SER A 8 -14.70 -28.59 -1.21
CA SER A 8 -14.80 -27.46 -2.15
C SER A 8 -16.18 -27.40 -2.82
N THR A 9 -16.83 -26.24 -2.78
CA THR A 9 -18.04 -25.95 -3.54
C THR A 9 -17.76 -25.76 -5.05
N VAL A 10 -16.48 -25.64 -5.44
CA VAL A 10 -16.03 -25.52 -6.83
C VAL A 10 -15.49 -26.86 -7.28
N ARG A 11 -15.95 -27.31 -8.45
CA ARG A 11 -15.46 -28.54 -9.08
C ARG A 11 -13.99 -28.36 -9.47
N VAL A 12 -13.10 -29.12 -8.80
CA VAL A 12 -11.67 -29.14 -9.09
C VAL A 12 -11.36 -30.44 -9.85
N ASP A 13 -10.87 -30.31 -11.07
CA ASP A 13 -10.45 -31.47 -11.87
C ASP A 13 -9.20 -32.14 -11.24
N PRO A 14 -9.08 -33.50 -11.35
CA PRO A 14 -7.89 -34.18 -10.84
C PRO A 14 -6.65 -33.73 -11.60
N LEU A 15 -5.63 -33.30 -10.85
CA LEU A 15 -4.30 -33.08 -11.43
C LEU A 15 -3.75 -34.39 -11.94
N ARG A 16 -3.33 -34.37 -13.21
CA ARG A 16 -2.69 -35.54 -13.87
C ARG A 16 -1.27 -35.15 -14.25
N PRO A 17 -0.30 -36.06 -14.12
CA PRO A 17 1.04 -35.81 -14.66
C PRO A 17 0.95 -35.70 -16.20
N ARG A 18 1.93 -35.04 -16.79
CA ARG A 18 2.09 -35.08 -18.26
C ARG A 18 2.43 -36.52 -18.67
N ASP A 19 1.98 -36.96 -19.84
CA ASP A 19 2.19 -38.31 -20.35
C ASP A 19 3.69 -38.68 -20.45
N THR A 20 4.56 -37.67 -20.58
CA THR A 20 6.02 -37.81 -20.65
C THR A 20 6.74 -37.55 -19.32
N ALA A 21 6.01 -37.36 -18.22
CA ALA A 21 6.63 -37.09 -16.91
C ALA A 21 7.14 -38.41 -16.30
N GLY A 22 8.40 -38.43 -15.87
CA GLY A 22 8.93 -39.47 -15.02
C GLY A 22 8.45 -39.34 -13.57
N ASP A 23 8.95 -40.21 -12.73
CA ASP A 23 8.71 -40.15 -11.28
C ASP A 23 9.27 -38.84 -10.70
N GLY A 24 8.48 -38.17 -9.85
CA GLY A 24 8.89 -36.95 -9.18
C GLY A 24 9.56 -37.22 -7.86
N GLU A 25 10.48 -36.35 -7.47
CA GLU A 25 11.07 -36.34 -6.14
C GLU A 25 10.36 -35.30 -5.27
N ILE A 26 10.08 -35.66 -4.01
CA ILE A 26 9.45 -34.77 -3.04
C ILE A 26 10.42 -34.63 -1.85
N ALA A 27 10.81 -33.40 -1.58
CA ALA A 27 11.52 -32.99 -0.39
C ALA A 27 10.67 -32.03 0.44
N TYR A 28 10.86 -32.02 1.76
CA TYR A 28 10.22 -31.05 2.63
C TYR A 28 11.22 -30.45 3.62
N GLY A 29 10.96 -29.22 4.06
CA GLY A 29 11.75 -28.54 5.09
C GLY A 29 10.84 -27.76 6.03
N VAL A 30 11.27 -27.64 7.28
CA VAL A 30 10.60 -26.83 8.30
C VAL A 30 11.59 -25.78 8.80
N PHE A 31 11.15 -24.52 8.86
CA PHE A 31 11.98 -23.40 9.25
C PHE A 31 11.33 -22.63 10.40
N GLU A 32 12.13 -22.05 11.28
CA GLU A 32 11.63 -21.32 12.44
C GLU A 32 11.09 -19.92 12.07
N THR A 33 11.60 -19.32 10.98
CA THR A 33 11.24 -17.98 10.53
C THR A 33 11.00 -17.93 9.03
N LEU A 34 10.23 -16.95 8.59
CA LEU A 34 10.02 -16.68 7.15
C LEU A 34 11.32 -16.31 6.42
N ASP A 35 12.27 -15.69 7.12
CA ASP A 35 13.56 -15.33 6.53
C ASP A 35 14.44 -16.59 6.35
N ALA A 36 14.44 -17.50 7.33
CA ALA A 36 15.12 -18.78 7.20
C ALA A 36 14.49 -19.66 6.10
N GLU A 37 13.16 -19.66 5.97
CA GLU A 37 12.45 -20.33 4.87
C GLU A 37 12.88 -19.76 3.52
N ALA A 38 12.87 -18.43 3.36
CA ALA A 38 13.27 -17.77 2.12
C ALA A 38 14.73 -18.06 1.74
N GLN A 39 15.63 -18.06 2.73
CA GLN A 39 17.03 -18.39 2.52
C GLN A 39 17.22 -19.87 2.15
N GLY A 40 16.50 -20.78 2.80
CA GLY A 40 16.53 -22.21 2.48
C GLY A 40 16.02 -22.52 1.06
N ILE A 41 14.95 -21.86 0.63
CA ILE A 41 14.44 -21.93 -0.75
C ILE A 41 15.50 -21.43 -1.73
N ALA A 42 16.09 -20.28 -1.46
CA ALA A 42 17.09 -19.70 -2.32
C ALA A 42 18.37 -20.51 -2.41
N GLU A 43 18.79 -21.15 -1.32
CA GLU A 43 19.93 -22.08 -1.31
C GLU A 43 19.65 -23.33 -2.15
N TYR A 44 18.47 -23.93 -1.98
CA TYR A 44 18.04 -25.07 -2.78
C TYR A 44 18.03 -24.72 -4.28
N PHE A 45 17.45 -23.55 -4.64
CA PHE A 45 17.45 -23.11 -6.03
C PHE A 45 18.83 -22.81 -6.57
N HIS A 46 19.69 -22.17 -5.79
CA HIS A 46 21.06 -21.87 -6.20
C HIS A 46 21.84 -23.14 -6.55
N LYS A 47 21.73 -24.18 -5.72
CA LYS A 47 22.39 -25.47 -5.96
C LYS A 47 21.98 -26.09 -7.30
N HIS A 48 20.69 -26.03 -7.61
CA HIS A 48 20.16 -26.64 -8.84
C HIS A 48 20.25 -25.71 -10.05
N TRP A 49 20.18 -24.38 -9.84
CA TRP A 49 20.28 -23.39 -10.90
C TRP A 49 21.65 -23.36 -11.55
N PHE A 50 22.70 -23.44 -10.73
CA PHE A 50 24.09 -23.43 -11.17
C PHE A 50 24.69 -24.84 -11.27
N ALA A 51 23.88 -25.89 -11.22
CA ALA A 51 24.36 -27.25 -11.40
C ALA A 51 25.02 -27.43 -12.79
N PRO A 52 26.22 -28.04 -12.87
CA PRO A 52 26.93 -28.23 -14.14
C PRO A 52 26.08 -28.96 -15.19
N GLU A 53 25.28 -29.92 -14.76
CA GLU A 53 24.38 -30.69 -15.63
C GLU A 53 23.33 -29.83 -16.28
N ARG A 54 22.80 -28.82 -15.56
CA ARG A 54 21.83 -27.86 -16.08
C ARG A 54 22.49 -26.88 -17.03
N ILE A 55 23.68 -26.38 -16.69
CA ILE A 55 24.42 -25.41 -17.51
C ILE A 55 24.82 -26.00 -18.85
N ALA A 56 25.13 -27.29 -18.88
CA ALA A 56 25.49 -28.04 -20.10
C ALA A 56 24.32 -28.18 -21.10
N ILE A 57 23.07 -27.93 -20.68
CA ILE A 57 21.88 -28.00 -21.53
C ILE A 57 21.66 -26.64 -22.21
N GLU A 58 21.24 -26.66 -23.48
CA GLU A 58 20.80 -25.45 -24.19
C GLU A 58 19.74 -24.68 -23.38
N GLU A 59 19.81 -23.36 -23.36
CA GLU A 59 19.01 -22.51 -22.48
C GLU A 59 17.50 -22.75 -22.61
N GLU A 60 17.02 -22.93 -23.83
CA GLU A 60 15.60 -23.19 -24.12
C GLU A 60 15.09 -24.53 -23.59
N LYS A 61 15.99 -25.48 -23.36
CA LYS A 61 15.68 -26.84 -22.87
C LYS A 61 15.92 -27.01 -21.37
N ARG A 62 16.44 -25.96 -20.70
CA ARG A 62 16.72 -26.01 -19.25
C ARG A 62 15.44 -26.14 -18.45
N THR A 63 15.51 -26.91 -17.37
CA THR A 63 14.43 -27.03 -16.41
C THR A 63 14.10 -25.66 -15.81
N SER A 64 12.83 -25.29 -15.85
CA SER A 64 12.29 -24.10 -15.18
C SER A 64 12.02 -24.37 -13.70
N PHE A 65 12.09 -23.34 -12.89
CA PHE A 65 11.82 -23.37 -11.47
C PHE A 65 10.65 -22.46 -11.15
N ALA A 66 9.81 -22.85 -10.20
CA ALA A 66 8.72 -22.02 -9.73
C ALA A 66 8.54 -22.10 -8.22
N VAL A 67 8.27 -20.97 -7.58
CA VAL A 67 7.88 -20.91 -6.17
C VAL A 67 6.40 -20.54 -6.10
N LEU A 68 5.61 -21.39 -5.46
CA LEU A 68 4.20 -21.13 -5.20
C LEU A 68 4.03 -20.74 -3.74
N VAL A 69 3.48 -19.56 -3.50
CA VAL A 69 3.27 -19.05 -2.15
C VAL A 69 1.77 -19.01 -1.81
N ARG A 70 1.45 -19.29 -0.56
CA ARG A 70 0.07 -19.18 -0.06
C ARG A 70 -0.36 -17.73 0.17
N LYS A 71 0.57 -16.89 0.65
CA LYS A 71 0.33 -15.47 0.95
C LYS A 71 1.26 -14.60 0.12
N ARG A 72 0.72 -13.59 -0.54
CA ARG A 72 1.51 -12.63 -1.33
C ARG A 72 2.59 -11.90 -0.53
N SER A 73 2.39 -11.70 0.77
CA SER A 73 3.39 -11.08 1.65
C SER A 73 4.71 -11.86 1.76
N GLN A 74 4.73 -13.14 1.37
CA GLN A 74 5.93 -13.96 1.35
C GLN A 74 6.81 -13.71 0.11
N ILE A 75 6.22 -13.19 -0.98
CA ILE A 75 6.91 -13.05 -2.28
C ILE A 75 8.15 -12.19 -2.16
N SER A 76 8.06 -11.01 -1.56
CA SER A 76 9.18 -10.05 -1.50
C SER A 76 10.42 -10.61 -0.79
N LYS A 77 10.23 -11.39 0.29
CA LYS A 77 11.33 -12.01 1.01
C LYS A 77 12.03 -13.11 0.19
N ILE A 78 11.23 -13.94 -0.46
CA ILE A 78 11.76 -15.01 -1.32
C ILE A 78 12.46 -14.43 -2.54
N GLU A 79 11.86 -13.43 -3.17
CA GLU A 79 12.46 -12.71 -4.31
C GLU A 79 13.80 -12.08 -3.94
N SER A 80 13.88 -11.39 -2.80
CA SER A 80 15.14 -10.81 -2.31
C SER A 80 16.21 -11.86 -2.09
N ALA A 81 15.87 -12.97 -1.43
CA ALA A 81 16.81 -14.07 -1.16
C ALA A 81 17.33 -14.76 -2.44
N LEU A 82 16.47 -14.87 -3.47
CA LEU A 82 16.87 -15.39 -4.78
C LEU A 82 17.77 -14.42 -5.53
N ARG A 83 17.44 -13.13 -5.53
CA ARG A 83 18.24 -12.07 -6.17
C ARG A 83 19.62 -11.91 -5.52
N GLU A 84 19.71 -12.01 -4.20
CA GLU A 84 20.99 -12.01 -3.47
C GLU A 84 21.93 -13.12 -3.95
N ARG A 85 21.38 -14.22 -4.46
CA ARG A 85 22.14 -15.35 -5.06
C ARG A 85 22.26 -15.29 -6.57
N ASN A 86 21.98 -14.12 -7.17
CA ASN A 86 22.04 -13.92 -8.63
C ASN A 86 21.14 -14.87 -9.44
N ILE A 87 20.02 -15.30 -8.87
CA ILE A 87 19.03 -16.09 -9.59
C ILE A 87 18.01 -15.11 -10.19
N PRO A 88 17.90 -15.01 -11.53
CA PRO A 88 16.90 -14.16 -12.15
C PRO A 88 15.50 -14.66 -11.80
N THR A 89 14.66 -13.73 -11.34
CA THR A 89 13.31 -14.03 -10.88
C THR A 89 12.30 -13.13 -11.56
N GLU A 90 11.17 -13.71 -11.92
CA GLU A 90 9.98 -13.02 -12.41
C GLU A 90 8.79 -13.34 -11.51
N VAL A 91 8.12 -12.31 -11.02
CA VAL A 91 6.91 -12.47 -10.21
C VAL A 91 5.69 -12.48 -11.13
N ILE A 92 5.06 -13.65 -11.27
CA ILE A 92 3.87 -13.79 -12.12
C ILE A 92 2.64 -13.29 -11.37
N GLY A 93 1.91 -12.38 -11.99
CA GLY A 93 0.66 -11.83 -11.50
C GLY A 93 0.74 -10.36 -11.14
N VAL A 94 -0.41 -9.68 -11.23
CA VAL A 94 -0.56 -8.23 -10.96
C VAL A 94 -0.20 -7.86 -9.53
N GLY A 95 -0.14 -8.84 -8.61
CA GLY A 95 0.16 -8.63 -7.21
C GLY A 95 1.57 -8.12 -6.91
N GLY A 96 2.55 -8.39 -7.77
CA GLY A 96 3.93 -7.89 -7.60
C GLY A 96 4.05 -6.39 -7.88
N LEU A 97 3.33 -5.89 -8.87
CA LEU A 97 3.40 -4.48 -9.28
C LEU A 97 2.93 -3.50 -8.21
N ILE A 98 1.92 -3.83 -7.43
CA ILE A 98 1.41 -2.94 -6.38
C ILE A 98 2.38 -2.76 -5.20
N TYR A 99 3.39 -3.61 -5.07
CA TYR A 99 4.44 -3.49 -4.05
C TYR A 99 5.69 -2.76 -4.58
N VAL A 100 5.77 -2.49 -5.88
CA VAL A 100 6.80 -1.60 -6.43
C VAL A 100 6.56 -0.19 -5.87
N ALA A 101 7.61 0.44 -5.35
CA ALA A 101 7.48 1.69 -4.59
C ALA A 101 6.78 2.78 -5.41
N GLU A 102 7.12 2.90 -6.68
CA GLU A 102 6.56 3.89 -7.60
C GLU A 102 5.06 3.64 -7.87
N VAL A 103 4.68 2.37 -8.03
CA VAL A 103 3.26 2.00 -8.23
C VAL A 103 2.47 2.21 -6.94
N ALA A 104 3.05 1.89 -5.79
CA ALA A 104 2.43 2.15 -4.50
C ALA A 104 2.25 3.66 -4.25
N ASP A 105 3.18 4.50 -4.72
CA ASP A 105 3.07 5.96 -4.66
C ASP A 105 1.90 6.45 -5.52
N VAL A 106 1.77 5.98 -6.75
CA VAL A 106 0.64 6.32 -7.63
C VAL A 106 -0.68 5.89 -6.99
N LEU A 107 -0.78 4.64 -6.51
CA LEU A 107 -1.99 4.12 -5.88
C LEU A 107 -2.36 4.89 -4.60
N SER A 108 -1.37 5.27 -3.78
CA SER A 108 -1.62 6.07 -2.59
C SER A 108 -2.07 7.49 -2.95
N LEU A 109 -1.52 8.09 -4.02
CA LEU A 109 -1.96 9.39 -4.51
C LEU A 109 -3.41 9.34 -5.02
N MET A 110 -3.76 8.31 -5.79
CA MET A 110 -5.14 8.10 -6.24
C MET A 110 -6.11 7.99 -5.05
N LYS A 111 -5.73 7.27 -3.98
CA LYS A 111 -6.53 7.20 -2.75
C LYS A 111 -6.72 8.57 -2.11
N VAL A 112 -5.66 9.38 -2.02
CA VAL A 112 -5.72 10.75 -1.47
C VAL A 112 -6.62 11.66 -2.30
N VAL A 113 -6.61 11.49 -3.62
CA VAL A 113 -7.45 12.28 -4.54
C VAL A 113 -8.94 11.95 -4.38
N THR A 114 -9.27 10.66 -4.16
CA THR A 114 -10.66 10.17 -4.20
C THR A 114 -11.31 9.97 -2.84
N ASN A 115 -10.52 9.90 -1.75
CA ASN A 115 -11.04 9.63 -0.42
C ASN A 115 -10.45 10.59 0.62
N PRO A 116 -11.24 11.49 1.22
CA PRO A 116 -10.79 12.43 2.24
C PRO A 116 -10.35 11.75 3.56
N GLU A 117 -10.68 10.49 3.77
CA GLU A 117 -10.26 9.72 4.95
C GLU A 117 -8.92 8.98 4.74
N ALA A 118 -8.32 9.07 3.57
CA ALA A 118 -7.08 8.36 3.24
C ALA A 118 -5.82 9.01 3.88
N GLY A 119 -5.88 9.43 5.13
CA GLY A 119 -4.78 10.09 5.86
C GLY A 119 -3.49 9.25 5.88
N THR A 120 -3.59 7.93 6.04
CA THR A 120 -2.42 7.03 5.98
C THR A 120 -1.74 7.04 4.60
N ALA A 121 -2.53 7.10 3.53
CA ALA A 121 -1.99 7.22 2.18
C ALA A 121 -1.32 8.59 1.96
N LEU A 122 -1.89 9.66 2.52
CA LEU A 122 -1.30 11.00 2.51
C LEU A 122 0.06 11.01 3.22
N MET A 123 0.17 10.37 4.39
CA MET A 123 1.43 10.32 5.16
C MET A 123 2.60 9.77 4.33
N ARG A 124 2.35 8.80 3.46
CA ARG A 124 3.38 8.28 2.55
C ARG A 124 3.99 9.37 1.66
N HIS A 125 3.16 10.29 1.17
CA HIS A 125 3.62 11.41 0.34
C HIS A 125 4.29 12.51 1.15
N LEU A 126 3.74 12.84 2.33
CA LEU A 126 4.28 13.89 3.20
C LEU A 126 5.70 13.56 3.67
N THR A 127 5.95 12.30 4.08
CA THR A 127 7.25 11.86 4.60
C THR A 127 8.16 11.28 3.53
N GLY A 128 7.63 10.99 2.35
CA GLY A 128 8.37 10.45 1.21
C GLY A 128 9.37 11.44 0.62
N PRO A 129 10.27 10.96 -0.27
CA PRO A 129 11.40 11.74 -0.77
C PRO A 129 11.00 13.00 -1.56
N ARG A 130 9.80 13.04 -2.11
CA ARG A 130 9.30 14.18 -2.91
C ARG A 130 9.03 15.41 -2.06
N LEU A 131 8.35 15.24 -0.90
CA LEU A 131 8.01 16.34 0.01
C LEU A 131 8.99 16.42 1.18
N ALA A 132 9.44 15.29 1.68
CA ALA A 132 10.44 15.16 2.75
C ALA A 132 10.14 16.10 3.94
N LEU A 133 8.89 16.08 4.44
CA LEU A 133 8.49 16.89 5.57
C LEU A 133 9.05 16.30 6.86
N GLY A 134 9.55 17.17 7.70
CA GLY A 134 9.97 16.81 9.05
C GLY A 134 8.79 16.57 9.99
N ALA A 135 9.07 15.90 11.12
CA ALA A 135 8.06 15.60 12.14
C ALA A 135 7.34 16.86 12.65
N LYS A 136 8.04 17.99 12.73
CA LYS A 136 7.45 19.27 13.12
C LYS A 136 6.29 19.69 12.20
N ASP A 137 6.50 19.65 10.88
CA ASP A 137 5.52 20.12 9.91
C ASP A 137 4.34 19.13 9.81
N VAL A 138 4.61 17.84 9.94
CA VAL A 138 3.56 16.81 10.01
C VAL A 138 2.70 16.99 11.28
N ALA A 139 3.32 17.25 12.41
CA ALA A 139 2.61 17.51 13.66
C ALA A 139 1.78 18.81 13.59
N ALA A 140 2.32 19.87 12.97
CA ALA A 140 1.61 21.12 12.74
C ALA A 140 0.37 20.92 11.85
N LEU A 141 0.49 20.14 10.77
CA LEU A 141 -0.67 19.79 9.94
C LEU A 141 -1.73 19.01 10.72
N GLY A 142 -1.33 18.06 11.55
CA GLY A 142 -2.25 17.34 12.43
C GLY A 142 -2.92 18.24 13.48
N ALA A 143 -2.21 19.20 14.05
CA ALA A 143 -2.78 20.18 14.97
C ALA A 143 -3.78 21.10 14.26
N TYR A 144 -3.44 21.58 13.08
CA TYR A 144 -4.31 22.40 12.24
C TYR A 144 -5.59 21.65 11.85
N SER A 145 -5.47 20.37 11.44
CA SER A 145 -6.61 19.52 11.12
C SER A 145 -7.58 19.38 12.31
N ARG A 146 -7.08 19.16 13.52
CA ARG A 146 -7.92 19.05 14.73
C ARG A 146 -8.60 20.37 15.09
N ARG A 147 -7.90 21.50 15.01
CA ARG A 147 -8.50 22.84 15.26
C ARG A 147 -9.62 23.13 14.29
N ARG A 148 -9.38 22.84 13.02
CA ARG A 148 -10.37 23.03 11.97
C ARG A 148 -11.61 22.15 12.16
N ALA A 149 -11.42 20.88 12.49
CA ALA A 149 -12.54 19.98 12.78
C ALA A 149 -13.40 20.51 13.94
N LYS A 150 -12.76 21.04 14.99
CA LYS A 150 -13.45 21.61 16.14
C LYS A 150 -14.27 22.86 15.76
N SER A 151 -13.72 23.76 14.95
CA SER A 151 -14.46 24.96 14.51
C SER A 151 -15.67 24.62 13.64
N VAL A 152 -15.52 23.68 12.70
CA VAL A 152 -16.64 23.19 11.86
C VAL A 152 -17.72 22.54 12.72
N HIS A 153 -17.33 21.81 13.76
CA HIS A 153 -18.27 21.17 14.69
C HIS A 153 -19.03 22.23 15.51
N GLU A 154 -18.34 23.23 16.07
CA GLU A 154 -18.95 24.32 16.82
C GLU A 154 -19.95 25.11 15.95
N ASP A 155 -19.62 25.41 14.69
CA ASP A 155 -20.50 26.07 13.76
C ASP A 155 -21.72 25.21 13.41
N SER A 156 -21.52 23.90 13.18
CA SER A 156 -22.58 22.95 12.89
C SER A 156 -23.52 22.76 14.09
N HIS A 157 -22.97 22.64 15.30
CA HIS A 157 -23.77 22.58 16.53
C HIS A 157 -24.57 23.87 16.78
N SER A 158 -23.99 25.03 16.54
CA SER A 158 -24.70 26.31 16.63
C SER A 158 -25.83 26.38 15.62
N PHE A 159 -25.67 25.86 14.41
CA PHE A 159 -26.70 25.81 13.39
C PHE A 159 -27.80 24.80 13.72
N ILE A 160 -27.43 23.57 14.14
CA ILE A 160 -28.38 22.52 14.53
C ILE A 160 -29.13 22.92 15.80
N ALA A 161 -28.47 23.54 16.78
CA ALA A 161 -29.13 24.03 17.99
C ALA A 161 -30.14 25.14 17.68
N LYS A 162 -29.89 25.99 16.70
CA LYS A 162 -30.86 26.97 16.21
C LYS A 162 -32.08 26.34 15.52
N ILE A 163 -31.90 25.18 14.86
CA ILE A 163 -32.98 24.44 14.22
C ILE A 163 -33.71 23.55 15.23
N ALA A 164 -32.98 22.95 16.19
CA ALA A 164 -33.47 21.97 17.15
C ALA A 164 -33.90 22.56 18.51
N ALA A 165 -34.19 23.84 18.61
CA ALA A 165 -34.64 24.50 19.85
C ALA A 165 -35.93 23.87 20.48
N GLY A 166 -36.18 22.59 20.24
CA GLY A 166 -37.30 21.77 20.71
C GLY A 166 -36.98 20.38 21.27
N ASN A 167 -35.73 19.92 21.32
CA ASN A 167 -35.44 18.57 21.83
C ASN A 167 -34.10 18.47 22.58
N PRO A 168 -34.08 18.30 23.94
CA PRO A 168 -32.88 18.36 24.77
C PRO A 168 -32.05 17.05 24.86
N ASP A 169 -32.39 15.96 24.18
CA ASP A 169 -31.80 14.64 24.42
C ASP A 169 -30.68 14.21 23.40
N SER A 170 -30.08 15.14 22.68
CA SER A 170 -29.03 14.80 21.69
C SER A 170 -27.59 15.25 22.05
N ALA A 171 -27.25 15.24 23.31
CA ALA A 171 -25.97 15.75 23.81
C ALA A 171 -24.99 14.64 24.22
N GLU A 172 -24.65 13.69 23.35
CA GLU A 172 -23.51 12.77 23.55
C GLU A 172 -22.92 12.27 22.22
N ALA A 173 -22.28 13.16 21.47
CA ALA A 173 -21.48 12.75 20.29
C ALA A 173 -20.17 13.55 20.17
N ASP A 174 -19.56 13.95 21.29
CA ASP A 174 -18.53 14.98 21.32
C ASP A 174 -17.08 14.45 21.15
N ASP A 175 -16.85 13.14 21.04
CA ASP A 175 -15.47 12.59 21.16
C ASP A 175 -14.90 11.91 19.89
N LEU A 176 -15.57 11.93 18.75
CA LEU A 176 -15.18 11.13 17.58
C LEU A 176 -14.89 11.90 16.30
N PHE A 177 -14.82 13.23 16.34
CA PHE A 177 -14.46 14.00 15.13
C PHE A 177 -12.95 14.08 14.95
N VAL A 178 -12.37 13.07 14.33
CA VAL A 178 -10.97 13.12 13.84
C VAL A 178 -10.96 13.96 12.57
N GLY A 179 -10.39 15.17 12.65
CA GLY A 179 -10.27 16.04 11.48
C GLY A 179 -9.50 15.37 10.34
N SER A 180 -10.01 15.49 9.12
CA SER A 180 -9.33 14.99 7.94
C SER A 180 -8.04 15.77 7.67
N LEU A 181 -6.91 15.06 7.60
CA LEU A 181 -5.63 15.65 7.20
C LEU A 181 -5.66 16.16 5.76
N ILE A 182 -6.48 15.54 4.92
CA ILE A 182 -6.61 15.87 3.51
C ILE A 182 -7.38 17.18 3.34
N ASP A 183 -8.47 17.36 4.10
CA ASP A 183 -9.23 18.61 4.09
C ASP A 183 -8.41 19.77 4.66
N ALA A 184 -7.65 19.51 5.73
CA ALA A 184 -6.75 20.51 6.29
C ALA A 184 -5.63 20.90 5.30
N LEU A 185 -5.12 19.95 4.53
CA LEU A 185 -4.14 20.21 3.48
C LEU A 185 -4.76 21.05 2.34
N ASP A 186 -5.99 20.76 1.93
CA ASP A 186 -6.66 21.49 0.86
C ASP A 186 -6.85 22.97 1.18
N GLU A 187 -7.06 23.27 2.44
CA GLU A 187 -7.26 24.65 2.91
C GLU A 187 -6.02 25.25 3.59
N ILE A 188 -4.84 24.63 3.42
CA ILE A 188 -3.59 25.06 4.06
C ILE A 188 -3.25 26.55 3.73
N ASP A 189 -3.62 27.01 2.55
CA ASP A 189 -3.39 28.40 2.12
C ASP A 189 -4.29 29.41 2.85
N GLN A 190 -5.37 28.94 3.51
CA GLN A 190 -6.28 29.75 4.32
C GLN A 190 -5.94 29.68 5.82
N CYS A 191 -4.82 29.04 6.14
CA CYS A 191 -4.33 28.89 7.51
C CYS A 191 -4.14 30.26 8.16
N ASP A 192 -4.65 30.39 9.41
CA ASP A 192 -4.46 31.60 10.20
C ASP A 192 -3.00 31.84 10.56
N ASN A 193 -2.67 33.07 10.92
CA ASN A 193 -1.28 33.45 11.22
C ASN A 193 -0.68 32.71 12.41
N GLU A 194 -1.49 32.24 13.36
CA GLU A 194 -1.03 31.50 14.52
C GLU A 194 -0.67 30.08 14.14
N SER A 195 -1.57 29.38 13.44
CA SER A 195 -1.31 28.06 12.89
C SER A 195 -0.13 28.07 11.91
N ARG A 196 0.01 29.12 11.11
CA ARG A 196 1.13 29.26 10.15
C ARG A 196 2.50 29.25 10.84
N LYS A 197 2.62 29.84 12.04
CA LYS A 197 3.89 29.87 12.81
C LYS A 197 4.35 28.50 13.31
N GLU A 198 3.44 27.52 13.38
CA GLU A 198 3.81 26.16 13.79
C GLU A 198 4.59 25.42 12.71
N PHE A 199 4.39 25.80 11.44
CA PHE A 199 5.11 25.23 10.30
C PHE A 199 6.49 25.87 10.10
N SER A 200 7.42 25.11 9.54
CA SER A 200 8.61 25.68 8.93
C SER A 200 8.26 26.36 7.61
N ASP A 201 9.02 27.38 7.21
CA ASP A 201 8.77 28.08 5.94
C ASP A 201 8.90 27.15 4.73
N VAL A 202 9.87 26.25 4.78
CA VAL A 202 10.11 25.24 3.74
C VAL A 202 8.96 24.23 3.71
N GLY A 203 8.54 23.71 4.87
CA GLY A 203 7.45 22.76 4.98
C GLY A 203 6.13 23.33 4.50
N PHE A 204 5.80 24.53 4.94
CA PHE A 204 4.59 25.20 4.50
C PHE A 204 4.55 25.42 2.98
N THR A 205 5.65 25.91 2.40
CA THR A 205 5.74 26.12 0.94
C THR A 205 5.54 24.80 0.16
N ARG A 206 6.12 23.71 0.67
CA ARG A 206 5.95 22.38 0.06
C ARG A 206 4.50 21.89 0.18
N LEU A 207 3.87 22.08 1.34
CA LEU A 207 2.47 21.72 1.57
C LEU A 207 1.52 22.51 0.67
N SER A 208 1.67 23.84 0.57
CA SER A 208 0.83 24.69 -0.30
C SER A 208 0.95 24.28 -1.77
N ARG A 209 2.19 24.00 -2.23
CA ARG A 209 2.40 23.51 -3.61
C ARG A 209 1.71 22.16 -3.83
N PHE A 210 1.87 21.25 -2.89
CA PHE A 210 1.26 19.92 -2.99
C PHE A 210 -0.26 19.97 -2.94
N ALA A 211 -0.84 20.83 -2.09
CA ALA A 211 -2.28 21.09 -2.05
C ALA A 211 -2.81 21.62 -3.39
N ALA A 212 -2.07 22.54 -4.03
CA ALA A 212 -2.44 23.05 -5.35
C ALA A 212 -2.41 21.92 -6.42
N ASP A 213 -1.40 21.04 -6.37
CA ASP A 213 -1.32 19.88 -7.27
C ASP A 213 -2.49 18.92 -7.04
N LEU A 214 -2.86 18.63 -5.78
CA LEU A 214 -4.01 17.77 -5.46
C LEU A 214 -5.33 18.37 -5.95
N ARG A 215 -5.56 19.67 -5.75
CA ARG A 215 -6.77 20.35 -6.26
C ARG A 215 -6.87 20.23 -7.78
N ARG A 216 -5.73 20.36 -8.49
CA ARG A 216 -5.66 20.19 -9.94
C ARG A 216 -5.96 18.75 -10.38
N LEU A 217 -5.45 17.76 -9.65
CA LEU A 217 -5.73 16.34 -9.92
C LEU A 217 -7.22 16.04 -9.67
N ARG A 218 -7.80 16.54 -8.59
CA ARG A 218 -9.23 16.33 -8.29
C ARG A 218 -10.15 16.95 -9.34
N SER A 219 -9.81 18.10 -9.90
CA SER A 219 -10.60 18.69 -10.98
C SER A 219 -10.66 17.80 -12.23
N ARG A 220 -9.74 16.83 -12.37
CA ARG A 220 -9.68 15.85 -13.46
C ARG A 220 -10.17 14.46 -13.06
N ALA A 221 -10.41 14.21 -11.77
CA ALA A 221 -10.76 12.87 -11.24
C ALA A 221 -12.13 12.34 -11.71
N GLY A 222 -12.96 13.15 -12.37
CA GLY A 222 -14.20 12.69 -13.02
C GLY A 222 -14.02 12.03 -14.38
N GLY A 223 -12.80 11.99 -14.91
CA GLY A 223 -12.44 11.33 -16.17
C GLY A 223 -12.07 9.87 -16.01
N THR A 224 -11.43 9.32 -17.05
CA THR A 224 -10.90 7.96 -17.00
C THR A 224 -9.61 7.89 -16.16
N ILE A 225 -9.24 6.68 -15.67
CA ILE A 225 -7.99 6.48 -14.93
C ILE A 225 -6.78 6.88 -15.79
N THR A 226 -6.84 6.66 -17.09
CA THR A 226 -5.80 7.06 -18.06
C THR A 226 -5.65 8.58 -18.16
N ASP A 227 -6.71 9.35 -17.94
CA ASP A 227 -6.66 10.82 -17.98
C ASP A 227 -6.07 11.41 -16.68
N LEU A 228 -6.04 10.61 -15.60
CA LEU A 228 -5.54 11.02 -14.29
C LEU A 228 -4.04 10.74 -14.13
N ILE A 229 -3.49 9.75 -14.84
CA ILE A 229 -2.09 9.32 -14.81
C ILE A 229 -1.29 10.06 -15.88
#